data_fc5652e14153d09d96dd2b5ebbf61626
#
_entry.id   fc5652e14153d09d96dd2b5ebbf61626
#
_cell.length_a   1.000
_cell.length_b   1.000
_cell.length_c   1.000
_cell.angle_alpha   90.00
_cell.angle_beta   90.00
_cell.angle_gamma   90.00
#
_symmetry.space_group_name_H-M   'P 1'
#
loop_
_entity.id
_entity.type
_entity.pdbx_description
1 polymer ?
#
loop_
_entity_poly.entity_id
_entity_poly.type
_entity_poly.pdbx_seq_one_letter_code
_entity_poly.pdbx_strand_id
1 'polypeptide(L)'
;SVCMTTYNHAPYLRQAVESVLSQQTSFDFELVLGEDCSTDLTAEICREYAAKYPGRVRLVTGARNVGWRANYRRTFDACRGKYVAYCDGDDWWTDPCKLQMQADLMESDPGCGMCYTGADEYWQAEGTLKPDPDRHYTDFEQMLLGISVPNCTALARRELIAAYYAEIRPEEHPEWLTDDWPMWLWFACRSRIRFIDRVTAVHRRMVGSVSHGDSYRGRLASRDSAMETSLWFDERFTASRNRFRILRRRHVVGLWLLSWKGAGVGEYLARWWADLRRTPRLVFCPEGAIFLVKKILFRRKKQHL
;
A
#
# COMPACT_ATOMS: atom_id res chain seq x y z
N SER A 1 19.06 1.15 -3.72
CA SER A 1 18.72 -0.17 -3.15
C SER A 1 17.31 -0.56 -3.56
N VAL A 2 17.07 -1.85 -3.76
CA VAL A 2 15.72 -2.41 -3.82
C VAL A 2 15.43 -3.12 -2.51
N CYS A 3 14.40 -2.69 -1.79
CA CYS A 3 13.92 -3.27 -0.55
C CYS A 3 12.83 -4.29 -0.88
N MET A 4 13.09 -5.58 -0.63
CA MET A 4 12.15 -6.67 -0.89
C MET A 4 11.89 -7.43 0.39
N THR A 5 10.65 -7.39 0.88
CA THR A 5 10.24 -8.19 2.05
C THR A 5 9.54 -9.46 1.59
N THR A 6 9.72 -10.55 2.35
CA THR A 6 9.14 -11.83 2.01
C THR A 6 8.83 -12.68 3.25
N TYR A 7 7.69 -13.37 3.22
CA TYR A 7 7.29 -14.37 4.19
C TYR A 7 6.33 -15.36 3.56
N ASN A 8 6.73 -16.64 3.47
CA ASN A 8 5.95 -17.71 2.82
C ASN A 8 5.57 -17.39 1.36
N HIS A 9 6.52 -16.85 0.60
CA HIS A 9 6.37 -16.50 -0.81
C HIS A 9 7.12 -17.43 -1.76
N ALA A 10 7.49 -18.66 -1.34
CA ALA A 10 8.27 -19.59 -2.16
C ALA A 10 7.77 -19.76 -3.61
N PRO A 11 6.46 -19.81 -3.90
CA PRO A 11 5.95 -19.95 -5.28
C PRO A 11 6.21 -18.71 -6.17
N TYR A 12 6.46 -17.54 -5.58
CA TYR A 12 6.49 -16.25 -6.29
C TYR A 12 7.88 -15.60 -6.26
N LEU A 13 8.65 -15.86 -5.21
CA LEU A 13 9.88 -15.13 -4.89
C LEU A 13 10.91 -15.17 -6.02
N ARG A 14 11.06 -16.29 -6.73
CA ARG A 14 12.00 -16.39 -7.86
C ARG A 14 11.65 -15.38 -8.95
N GLN A 15 10.38 -15.26 -9.32
CA GLN A 15 9.90 -14.28 -10.30
C GLN A 15 10.18 -12.85 -9.83
N ALA A 16 9.90 -12.55 -8.56
CA ALA A 16 10.17 -11.24 -7.97
C ALA A 16 11.66 -10.87 -8.05
N VAL A 17 12.53 -11.75 -7.54
CA VAL A 17 13.98 -11.53 -7.51
C VAL A 17 14.55 -11.38 -8.93
N GLU A 18 14.17 -12.25 -9.85
CA GLU A 18 14.68 -12.21 -11.23
C GLU A 18 14.22 -10.95 -11.97
N SER A 19 12.99 -10.48 -11.73
CA SER A 19 12.48 -9.23 -12.30
C SER A 19 13.30 -8.00 -11.85
N VAL A 20 13.76 -8.00 -10.60
CA VAL A 20 14.65 -6.96 -10.06
C VAL A 20 16.06 -7.10 -10.62
N LEU A 21 16.62 -8.32 -10.64
CA LEU A 21 17.99 -8.53 -11.11
C LEU A 21 18.17 -8.29 -12.62
N SER A 22 17.08 -8.35 -13.39
CA SER A 22 17.08 -8.06 -14.84
C SER A 22 17.07 -6.56 -15.17
N GLN A 23 17.00 -5.67 -14.19
CA GLN A 23 16.99 -4.24 -14.41
C GLN A 23 18.26 -3.74 -15.08
N GLN A 24 18.08 -2.90 -16.10
CA GLN A 24 19.13 -2.27 -16.89
C GLN A 24 19.33 -0.84 -16.39
N THR A 25 20.50 -0.58 -15.81
CA THR A 25 20.85 0.71 -15.22
C THR A 25 22.28 1.10 -15.61
N SER A 26 22.53 2.40 -15.71
CA SER A 26 23.87 2.98 -15.86
C SER A 26 24.61 3.14 -14.52
N PHE A 27 23.99 2.73 -13.43
CA PHE A 27 24.50 2.78 -12.06
C PHE A 27 24.36 1.41 -11.38
N ASP A 28 25.18 1.20 -10.34
CA ASP A 28 25.09 0.01 -9.52
C ASP A 28 23.88 0.06 -8.57
N PHE A 29 23.22 -1.08 -8.39
CA PHE A 29 22.17 -1.24 -7.38
C PHE A 29 22.30 -2.57 -6.63
N GLU A 30 21.76 -2.62 -5.43
CA GLU A 30 21.66 -3.82 -4.60
C GLU A 30 20.20 -4.23 -4.40
N LEU A 31 19.96 -5.52 -4.23
CA LEU A 31 18.71 -6.09 -3.74
C LEU A 31 18.89 -6.51 -2.29
N VAL A 32 18.10 -5.94 -1.38
CA VAL A 32 18.07 -6.30 0.03
C VAL A 32 16.83 -7.14 0.29
N LEU A 33 17.02 -8.45 0.56
CA LEU A 33 15.97 -9.42 0.84
C LEU A 33 15.73 -9.50 2.34
N GLY A 34 14.58 -9.04 2.81
CA GLY A 34 14.13 -9.17 4.19
C GLY A 34 13.26 -10.41 4.34
N GLU A 35 13.84 -11.50 4.80
CA GLU A 35 13.18 -12.79 4.98
C GLU A 35 12.73 -12.94 6.45
N ASP A 36 11.44 -13.19 6.71
CA ASP A 36 10.85 -13.12 8.04
C ASP A 36 10.63 -14.51 8.69
N CYS A 37 11.64 -15.37 8.61
CA CYS A 37 11.62 -16.71 9.20
C CYS A 37 10.44 -17.55 8.65
N SER A 38 10.40 -17.68 7.33
CA SER A 38 9.36 -18.45 6.61
C SER A 38 9.38 -19.92 6.98
N THR A 39 8.22 -20.54 6.90
CA THR A 39 7.99 -21.97 7.16
C THR A 39 7.98 -22.84 5.91
N ASP A 40 8.04 -22.21 4.72
CA ASP A 40 8.17 -22.84 3.41
C ASP A 40 9.61 -22.68 2.87
N LEU A 41 9.81 -22.94 1.57
CA LEU A 41 11.12 -22.86 0.92
C LEU A 41 11.62 -21.43 0.67
N THR A 42 10.91 -20.38 1.12
CA THR A 42 11.27 -18.97 0.91
C THR A 42 12.69 -18.66 1.41
N ALA A 43 13.02 -19.07 2.64
CA ALA A 43 14.32 -18.81 3.23
C ALA A 43 15.47 -19.50 2.47
N GLU A 44 15.24 -20.68 1.91
CA GLU A 44 16.21 -21.40 1.08
C GLU A 44 16.46 -20.66 -0.23
N ILE A 45 15.40 -20.23 -0.90
CA ILE A 45 15.48 -19.41 -2.12
C ILE A 45 16.26 -18.11 -1.87
N CYS A 46 16.00 -17.42 -0.76
CA CYS A 46 16.75 -16.22 -0.39
C CYS A 46 18.25 -16.49 -0.24
N ARG A 47 18.63 -17.58 0.45
CA ARG A 47 20.04 -17.98 0.61
C ARG A 47 20.70 -18.34 -0.73
N GLU A 48 19.99 -19.03 -1.61
CA GLU A 48 20.46 -19.36 -2.96
C GLU A 48 20.81 -18.09 -3.75
N TYR A 49 19.93 -17.10 -3.80
CA TYR A 49 20.19 -15.85 -4.51
C TYR A 49 21.30 -15.02 -3.87
N ALA A 50 21.37 -14.94 -2.55
CA ALA A 50 22.45 -14.25 -1.86
C ALA A 50 23.83 -14.88 -2.13
N ALA A 51 23.89 -16.23 -2.19
CA ALA A 51 25.11 -16.96 -2.54
C ALA A 51 25.49 -16.81 -4.03
N LYS A 52 24.49 -16.81 -4.92
CA LYS A 52 24.69 -16.70 -6.37
C LYS A 52 25.13 -15.32 -6.83
N TYR A 53 24.70 -14.26 -6.13
CA TYR A 53 24.97 -12.86 -6.48
C TYR A 53 25.62 -12.10 -5.31
N PRO A 54 26.83 -12.51 -4.86
CA PRO A 54 27.48 -11.85 -3.74
C PRO A 54 27.79 -10.39 -4.06
N GLY A 55 27.51 -9.50 -3.12
CA GLY A 55 27.67 -8.06 -3.30
C GLY A 55 26.46 -7.35 -3.98
N ARG A 56 25.64 -8.07 -4.75
CA ARG A 56 24.44 -7.53 -5.39
C ARG A 56 23.14 -7.90 -4.65
N VAL A 57 23.09 -9.09 -4.06
CA VAL A 57 21.97 -9.54 -3.25
C VAL A 57 22.43 -9.70 -1.80
N ARG A 58 21.73 -9.06 -0.89
CA ARG A 58 21.99 -9.13 0.53
C ARG A 58 20.77 -9.65 1.27
N LEU A 59 20.96 -10.70 2.06
CA LEU A 59 19.92 -11.31 2.87
C LEU A 59 19.94 -10.72 4.28
N VAL A 60 18.75 -10.28 4.73
CA VAL A 60 18.44 -9.86 6.10
C VAL A 60 17.41 -10.83 6.66
N THR A 61 17.77 -11.62 7.65
CA THR A 61 16.88 -12.60 8.28
C THR A 61 17.14 -12.69 9.78
N GLY A 62 16.37 -13.48 10.50
CA GLY A 62 16.48 -13.67 11.93
C GLY A 62 16.08 -15.07 12.38
N ALA A 63 16.20 -15.34 13.67
CA ALA A 63 15.87 -16.64 14.26
C ALA A 63 14.35 -16.86 14.47
N ARG A 64 13.53 -15.83 14.27
CA ARG A 64 12.08 -15.90 14.46
C ARG A 64 11.37 -14.91 13.53
N ASN A 65 10.12 -15.17 13.25
CA ASN A 65 9.23 -14.20 12.62
C ASN A 65 9.04 -13.00 13.55
N VAL A 66 9.26 -11.80 13.03
CA VAL A 66 9.12 -10.52 13.75
C VAL A 66 7.93 -9.71 13.28
N GLY A 67 7.21 -10.19 12.27
CA GLY A 67 6.08 -9.54 11.63
C GLY A 67 6.50 -8.56 10.53
N TRP A 68 5.57 -8.35 9.59
CA TRP A 68 5.83 -7.59 8.37
C TRP A 68 6.42 -6.19 8.62
N ARG A 69 5.93 -5.44 9.63
CA ARG A 69 6.40 -4.09 9.95
C ARG A 69 7.86 -4.07 10.40
N ALA A 70 8.21 -4.92 11.35
CA ALA A 70 9.59 -5.01 11.83
C ALA A 70 10.54 -5.57 10.76
N ASN A 71 10.04 -6.49 9.92
CA ASN A 71 10.79 -7.01 8.78
C ASN A 71 11.05 -5.92 7.73
N TYR A 72 10.04 -5.10 7.43
CA TYR A 72 10.19 -3.95 6.54
C TYR A 72 11.24 -2.98 7.06
N ARG A 73 11.14 -2.61 8.34
CA ARG A 73 12.07 -1.68 8.99
C ARG A 73 13.51 -2.18 8.94
N ARG A 74 13.79 -3.42 9.37
CA ARG A 74 15.17 -3.94 9.35
C ARG A 74 15.74 -4.12 7.95
N THR A 75 14.88 -4.40 6.96
CA THR A 75 15.29 -4.50 5.55
C THR A 75 15.66 -3.12 5.01
N PHE A 76 14.85 -2.11 5.30
CA PHE A 76 15.15 -0.72 4.96
C PHE A 76 16.45 -0.24 5.63
N ASP A 77 16.64 -0.51 6.92
CA ASP A 77 17.85 -0.11 7.66
C ASP A 77 19.12 -0.72 7.06
N ALA A 78 19.01 -1.86 6.38
CA ALA A 78 20.11 -2.48 5.63
C ALA A 78 20.34 -1.85 4.25
N CYS A 79 19.42 -1.06 3.69
CA CYS A 79 19.58 -0.38 2.40
C CYS A 79 20.64 0.72 2.47
N ARG A 80 21.54 0.79 1.47
CA ARG A 80 22.68 1.73 1.40
C ARG A 80 22.55 2.78 0.30
N GLY A 81 21.70 2.52 -0.68
CA GLY A 81 21.52 3.39 -1.85
C GLY A 81 20.98 4.77 -1.48
N LYS A 82 21.25 5.76 -2.31
CA LYS A 82 20.67 7.11 -2.25
C LYS A 82 19.15 7.06 -2.32
N TYR A 83 18.64 6.15 -3.14
CA TYR A 83 17.23 5.85 -3.33
C TYR A 83 16.90 4.43 -2.87
N VAL A 84 15.65 4.25 -2.44
CA VAL A 84 15.09 2.93 -2.14
C VAL A 84 13.86 2.72 -3.01
N ALA A 85 13.90 1.68 -3.84
CA ALA A 85 12.74 1.15 -4.54
C ALA A 85 12.15 -0.02 -3.77
N TYR A 86 10.87 -0.28 -3.96
CA TYR A 86 10.16 -1.36 -3.28
C TYR A 86 9.67 -2.40 -4.29
N CYS A 87 9.77 -3.67 -3.92
CA CYS A 87 9.18 -4.79 -4.63
C CYS A 87 9.02 -5.93 -3.63
N ASP A 88 7.80 -6.25 -3.22
CA ASP A 88 7.57 -7.35 -2.29
C ASP A 88 7.77 -8.71 -2.97
N GLY A 89 8.03 -9.76 -2.18
CA GLY A 89 8.41 -11.08 -2.69
C GLY A 89 7.32 -11.84 -3.45
N ASP A 90 6.10 -11.29 -3.52
CA ASP A 90 4.97 -11.79 -4.30
C ASP A 90 4.64 -10.93 -5.52
N ASP A 91 5.25 -9.73 -5.67
CA ASP A 91 5.11 -8.83 -6.81
C ASP A 91 6.22 -9.04 -7.84
N TRP A 92 6.12 -8.44 -9.03
CA TRP A 92 7.22 -8.44 -9.99
C TRP A 92 7.21 -7.22 -10.91
N TRP A 93 8.39 -6.86 -11.40
CA TRP A 93 8.55 -5.78 -12.38
C TRP A 93 8.50 -6.32 -13.80
N THR A 94 7.92 -5.55 -14.70
CA THR A 94 7.73 -5.91 -16.11
C THR A 94 8.57 -5.07 -17.05
N ASP A 95 9.09 -3.93 -16.60
CA ASP A 95 9.90 -3.02 -17.38
C ASP A 95 11.37 -3.05 -16.93
N PRO A 96 12.31 -3.48 -17.78
CA PRO A 96 13.72 -3.55 -17.43
C PRO A 96 14.38 -2.18 -17.21
N CYS A 97 13.75 -1.09 -17.66
CA CYS A 97 14.26 0.28 -17.51
C CYS A 97 13.62 1.04 -16.33
N LYS A 98 12.80 0.38 -15.50
CA LYS A 98 12.09 1.03 -14.40
C LYS A 98 13.00 1.81 -13.46
N LEU A 99 14.06 1.19 -12.95
CA LEU A 99 14.98 1.83 -12.01
C LEU A 99 15.73 3.01 -12.67
N GLN A 100 16.18 2.85 -13.90
CA GLN A 100 16.87 3.93 -14.62
C GLN A 100 15.98 5.15 -14.78
N MET A 101 14.78 4.95 -15.30
CA MET A 101 13.81 5.99 -15.55
C MET A 101 13.40 6.75 -14.28
N GLN A 102 13.21 6.02 -13.18
CA GLN A 102 12.87 6.63 -11.88
C GLN A 102 14.07 7.40 -11.29
N ALA A 103 15.27 6.85 -11.38
CA ALA A 103 16.48 7.53 -10.90
C ALA A 103 16.74 8.81 -11.69
N ASP A 104 16.62 8.80 -13.02
CA ASP A 104 16.79 9.98 -13.87
C ASP A 104 15.80 11.08 -13.49
N LEU A 105 14.53 10.74 -13.26
CA LEU A 105 13.54 11.70 -12.77
C LEU A 105 13.95 12.31 -11.42
N MET A 106 14.37 11.47 -10.48
CA MET A 106 14.75 11.91 -9.13
C MET A 106 16.02 12.76 -9.11
N GLU A 107 16.95 12.51 -10.04
CA GLU A 107 18.16 13.34 -10.22
C GLU A 107 17.83 14.68 -10.87
N SER A 108 16.90 14.70 -11.84
CA SER A 108 16.48 15.93 -12.53
C SER A 108 15.62 16.87 -11.66
N ASP A 109 14.97 16.35 -10.61
CA ASP A 109 14.11 17.11 -9.70
C ASP A 109 14.52 16.93 -8.23
N PRO A 110 15.45 17.77 -7.71
CA PRO A 110 15.91 17.69 -6.32
C PRO A 110 14.79 17.84 -5.27
N GLY A 111 13.68 18.50 -5.60
CA GLY A 111 12.52 18.64 -4.73
C GLY A 111 11.55 17.45 -4.78
N CYS A 112 11.76 16.49 -5.67
CA CYS A 112 11.01 15.26 -5.70
C CYS A 112 11.54 14.29 -4.62
N GLY A 113 10.71 13.98 -3.63
CA GLY A 113 11.05 13.03 -2.57
C GLY A 113 10.79 11.60 -2.96
N MET A 114 9.80 11.40 -3.82
CA MET A 114 9.35 10.09 -4.26
C MET A 114 8.76 10.16 -5.66
N CYS A 115 8.99 9.13 -6.46
CA CYS A 115 8.24 8.90 -7.69
C CYS A 115 7.70 7.47 -7.74
N TYR A 116 6.65 7.27 -8.53
CA TYR A 116 6.06 5.96 -8.75
C TYR A 116 5.52 5.83 -10.17
N THR A 117 5.20 4.60 -10.57
CA THR A 117 4.66 4.24 -11.88
C THR A 117 3.31 3.54 -11.73
N GLY A 118 2.67 3.17 -12.82
CA GLY A 118 1.51 2.29 -12.84
C GLY A 118 1.87 0.84 -12.55
N ALA A 119 0.90 0.07 -12.07
CA ALA A 119 0.97 -1.37 -11.94
C ALA A 119 -0.32 -2.05 -12.35
N ASP A 120 -0.22 -3.10 -13.15
CA ASP A 120 -1.31 -4.03 -13.36
C ASP A 120 -1.57 -4.86 -12.10
N GLU A 121 -2.76 -5.41 -11.96
CA GLU A 121 -3.15 -6.27 -10.84
C GLU A 121 -3.31 -7.72 -11.30
N TYR A 122 -2.53 -8.65 -10.75
CA TYR A 122 -2.73 -10.08 -10.98
C TYR A 122 -3.53 -10.72 -9.85
N TRP A 123 -4.73 -11.13 -10.15
CA TRP A 123 -5.64 -11.76 -9.19
C TRP A 123 -5.35 -13.26 -9.11
N GLN A 124 -4.58 -13.67 -8.11
CA GLN A 124 -4.06 -15.02 -7.98
C GLN A 124 -5.15 -16.10 -7.95
N ALA A 125 -6.25 -15.89 -7.25
CA ALA A 125 -7.35 -16.84 -7.14
C ALA A 125 -8.10 -17.05 -8.47
N GLU A 126 -8.12 -16.03 -9.31
CA GLU A 126 -8.82 -16.03 -10.61
C GLU A 126 -7.88 -16.37 -11.77
N GLY A 127 -6.56 -16.29 -11.55
CA GLY A 127 -5.56 -16.41 -12.62
C GLY A 127 -5.65 -15.29 -13.67
N THR A 128 -6.17 -14.11 -13.30
CA THR A 128 -6.47 -13.04 -14.25
C THR A 128 -5.61 -11.81 -14.01
N LEU A 129 -5.11 -11.20 -15.09
CA LEU A 129 -4.45 -9.91 -15.08
C LEU A 129 -5.49 -8.83 -15.40
N LYS A 130 -5.55 -7.81 -14.55
CA LYS A 130 -6.37 -6.61 -14.75
C LYS A 130 -5.47 -5.41 -14.95
N PRO A 131 -5.80 -4.50 -15.88
CA PRO A 131 -4.99 -3.31 -16.11
C PRO A 131 -4.98 -2.40 -14.89
N ASP A 132 -3.94 -1.55 -14.82
CA ASP A 132 -3.83 -0.47 -13.84
C ASP A 132 -5.16 0.29 -13.71
N PRO A 133 -5.66 0.55 -12.50
CA PRO A 133 -6.94 1.23 -12.27
C PRO A 133 -6.94 2.72 -12.65
N ASP A 134 -5.84 3.25 -13.21
CA ASP A 134 -5.67 4.65 -13.66
C ASP A 134 -6.07 5.67 -12.56
N ARG A 135 -5.56 5.47 -11.34
CA ARG A 135 -5.78 6.35 -10.18
C ARG A 135 -4.45 6.76 -9.58
N HIS A 136 -3.91 7.87 -10.07
CA HIS A 136 -2.58 8.33 -9.72
C HIS A 136 -2.65 9.69 -9.01
N TYR A 137 -2.45 9.67 -7.68
CA TYR A 137 -2.47 10.88 -6.85
C TYR A 137 -1.06 11.27 -6.46
N THR A 138 -0.74 12.55 -6.61
CA THR A 138 0.57 13.11 -6.28
C THR A 138 0.49 14.24 -5.26
N ASP A 139 -0.69 14.72 -4.95
CA ASP A 139 -0.90 15.75 -3.93
C ASP A 139 -1.55 15.17 -2.66
N PHE A 140 -1.24 15.84 -1.55
CA PHE A 140 -1.66 15.39 -0.23
C PHE A 140 -3.18 15.31 -0.05
N GLU A 141 -3.93 16.29 -0.56
CA GLU A 141 -5.39 16.32 -0.38
C GLU A 141 -6.10 15.20 -1.15
N GLN A 142 -5.62 14.87 -2.34
CA GLN A 142 -6.13 13.74 -3.09
C GLN A 142 -5.78 12.41 -2.39
N MET A 143 -4.53 12.28 -1.94
CA MET A 143 -4.06 11.10 -1.21
C MET A 143 -4.82 10.87 0.08
N LEU A 144 -5.20 11.90 0.85
CA LEU A 144 -6.07 11.74 2.02
C LEU A 144 -7.39 11.02 1.73
N LEU A 145 -7.85 11.06 0.48
CA LEU A 145 -9.12 10.47 0.07
C LEU A 145 -9.00 9.06 -0.52
N GLY A 146 -7.81 8.57 -0.82
CA GLY A 146 -7.65 7.23 -1.36
C GLY A 146 -6.23 6.82 -1.66
N ILE A 147 -5.95 5.54 -1.44
CA ILE A 147 -4.67 4.90 -1.76
C ILE A 147 -4.53 4.80 -3.28
N SER A 148 -3.41 5.25 -3.81
CA SER A 148 -3.15 5.28 -5.24
C SER A 148 -1.74 4.81 -5.63
N VAL A 149 -0.86 4.56 -4.67
CA VAL A 149 0.53 4.16 -4.95
C VAL A 149 0.68 2.67 -4.66
N PRO A 150 0.76 1.81 -5.69
CA PRO A 150 1.17 0.44 -5.49
C PRO A 150 2.62 0.40 -4.98
N ASN A 151 2.86 -0.27 -3.84
CA ASN A 151 4.17 -0.27 -3.19
C ASN A 151 5.30 -0.70 -4.14
N CYS A 152 5.08 -1.75 -4.93
CA CYS A 152 6.05 -2.28 -5.90
C CYS A 152 6.45 -1.32 -7.02
N THR A 153 5.79 -0.15 -7.13
CA THR A 153 6.11 0.86 -8.15
C THR A 153 6.94 2.02 -7.62
N ALA A 154 7.02 2.19 -6.30
CA ALA A 154 7.61 3.37 -5.68
C ALA A 154 9.14 3.33 -5.65
N LEU A 155 9.75 4.52 -5.81
CA LEU A 155 11.15 4.81 -5.54
C LEU A 155 11.23 6.13 -4.78
N ALA A 156 11.91 6.14 -3.63
CA ALA A 156 11.95 7.26 -2.72
C ALA A 156 13.37 7.58 -2.24
N ARG A 157 13.62 8.83 -1.81
CA ARG A 157 14.88 9.22 -1.19
C ARG A 157 15.04 8.53 0.17
N ARG A 158 16.13 7.79 0.35
CA ARG A 158 16.40 7.04 1.59
C ARG A 158 16.42 7.97 2.82
N GLU A 159 16.98 9.16 2.68
CA GLU A 159 17.02 10.15 3.77
C GLU A 159 15.62 10.56 4.25
N LEU A 160 14.65 10.71 3.34
CA LEU A 160 13.28 11.06 3.69
C LEU A 160 12.53 9.87 4.32
N ILE A 161 12.82 8.63 3.88
CA ILE A 161 12.29 7.44 4.56
C ILE A 161 12.80 7.38 6.00
N ALA A 162 14.08 7.64 6.23
CA ALA A 162 14.66 7.70 7.56
C ALA A 162 14.02 8.80 8.43
N ALA A 163 13.78 9.98 7.83
CA ALA A 163 13.09 11.09 8.50
C ALA A 163 11.63 10.76 8.85
N TYR A 164 10.91 10.06 7.96
CA TYR A 164 9.56 9.54 8.23
C TYR A 164 9.55 8.64 9.48
N TYR A 165 10.42 7.66 9.53
CA TYR A 165 10.50 6.74 10.69
C TYR A 165 10.89 7.47 11.98
N ALA A 166 11.72 8.50 11.91
CA ALA A 166 12.11 9.30 13.07
C ALA A 166 10.99 10.22 13.57
N GLU A 167 10.20 10.80 12.66
CA GLU A 167 9.13 11.75 13.00
C GLU A 167 7.81 11.06 13.36
N ILE A 168 7.41 10.07 12.56
CA ILE A 168 6.06 9.47 12.62
C ILE A 168 6.01 8.28 13.57
N ARG A 169 7.10 7.48 13.65
CA ARG A 169 7.19 6.28 14.49
C ARG A 169 6.01 5.34 14.28
N PRO A 170 5.86 4.75 13.08
CA PRO A 170 4.70 3.91 12.75
C PRO A 170 4.54 2.71 13.70
N GLU A 171 5.60 2.30 14.40
CA GLU A 171 5.56 1.28 15.46
C GLU A 171 4.70 1.66 16.67
N GLU A 172 4.48 2.96 16.90
CA GLU A 172 3.60 3.48 17.97
C GLU A 172 2.13 3.50 17.53
N HIS A 173 1.83 3.12 16.27
CA HIS A 173 0.51 3.10 15.66
C HIS A 173 0.06 1.69 15.26
N PRO A 174 -0.21 0.80 16.23
CA PRO A 174 -0.63 -0.59 15.93
C PRO A 174 -1.97 -0.68 15.19
N GLU A 175 -2.78 0.37 15.24
CA GLU A 175 -4.06 0.49 14.51
C GLU A 175 -3.88 0.68 13.00
N TRP A 176 -2.69 1.08 12.53
CA TRP A 176 -2.40 1.20 11.10
C TRP A 176 -2.05 -0.19 10.54
N LEU A 177 -2.87 -0.68 9.63
CA LEU A 177 -2.71 -2.02 9.04
C LEU A 177 -1.73 -2.06 7.86
N THR A 178 -1.22 -0.90 7.43
CA THR A 178 -0.19 -0.77 6.38
C THR A 178 0.84 0.27 6.80
N ASP A 179 2.10 0.15 6.36
CA ASP A 179 3.14 1.16 6.61
C ASP A 179 3.42 2.02 5.37
N ASP A 180 3.06 1.55 4.20
CA ASP A 180 3.22 2.27 2.94
C ASP A 180 2.31 3.50 2.89
N TRP A 181 1.04 3.36 3.22
CA TRP A 181 0.07 4.45 3.16
C TRP A 181 0.42 5.66 4.02
N PRO A 182 0.71 5.54 5.34
CA PRO A 182 1.13 6.68 6.15
C PRO A 182 2.46 7.28 5.67
N MET A 183 3.38 6.47 5.13
CA MET A 183 4.63 6.97 4.56
C MET A 183 4.37 7.83 3.32
N TRP A 184 3.50 7.40 2.40
CA TRP A 184 3.15 8.20 1.21
C TRP A 184 2.45 9.50 1.56
N LEU A 185 1.56 9.52 2.56
CA LEU A 185 0.94 10.74 3.07
C LEU A 185 1.99 11.70 3.65
N TRP A 186 2.95 11.18 4.40
CA TRP A 186 4.04 12.01 4.93
C TRP A 186 4.92 12.60 3.83
N PHE A 187 5.26 11.80 2.81
CA PHE A 187 6.00 12.30 1.65
C PHE A 187 5.26 13.42 0.92
N ALA A 188 3.94 13.28 0.74
CA ALA A 188 3.11 14.30 0.11
C ALA A 188 3.06 15.62 0.92
N CYS A 189 3.29 15.57 2.24
CA CYS A 189 3.40 16.75 3.09
C CYS A 189 4.78 17.42 3.04
N ARG A 190 5.84 16.65 2.76
CA ARG A 190 7.24 17.08 2.94
C ARG A 190 7.98 17.31 1.63
N SER A 191 7.50 16.76 0.53
CA SER A 191 8.19 16.81 -0.76
C SER A 191 7.20 16.76 -1.92
N ARG A 192 7.70 16.90 -3.14
CA ARG A 192 6.91 16.58 -4.33
C ARG A 192 6.89 15.08 -4.56
N ILE A 193 5.72 14.56 -4.93
CA ILE A 193 5.54 13.22 -5.46
C ILE A 193 5.33 13.34 -6.97
N ARG A 194 5.97 12.46 -7.76
CA ARG A 194 5.83 12.45 -9.22
C ARG A 194 5.30 11.09 -9.67
N PHE A 195 4.36 11.12 -10.58
CA PHE A 195 3.91 9.94 -11.30
C PHE A 195 4.56 9.88 -12.68
N ILE A 196 5.07 8.72 -13.06
CA ILE A 196 5.53 8.42 -14.42
C ILE A 196 4.44 7.60 -15.07
N ASP A 197 3.83 8.13 -16.11
CA ASP A 197 2.73 7.50 -16.86
C ASP A 197 3.25 6.30 -17.67
N ARG A 198 3.53 5.22 -16.95
CA ARG A 198 4.00 3.95 -17.51
C ARG A 198 3.73 2.81 -16.53
N VAL A 199 3.14 1.72 -17.00
CA VAL A 199 3.00 0.48 -16.22
C VAL A 199 4.34 -0.25 -16.24
N THR A 200 4.92 -0.50 -15.07
CA THR A 200 6.25 -1.12 -14.94
C THR A 200 6.30 -2.28 -13.97
N ALA A 201 5.18 -2.60 -13.33
CA ALA A 201 5.09 -3.65 -12.33
C ALA A 201 3.73 -4.36 -12.39
N VAL A 202 3.66 -5.50 -11.75
CA VAL A 202 2.41 -6.19 -11.47
C VAL A 202 2.32 -6.43 -9.97
N HIS A 203 1.24 -5.95 -9.38
CA HIS A 203 0.87 -6.18 -8.00
C HIS A 203 0.02 -7.46 -7.90
N ARG A 204 0.49 -8.45 -7.16
CA ARG A 204 -0.22 -9.71 -6.94
C ARG A 204 -1.27 -9.57 -5.85
N ARG A 205 -2.51 -9.84 -6.21
CA ARG A 205 -3.64 -9.88 -5.26
C ARG A 205 -3.80 -11.29 -4.70
N MET A 206 -3.24 -11.50 -3.52
CA MET A 206 -3.32 -12.77 -2.81
C MET A 206 -4.61 -12.90 -2.00
N VAL A 207 -5.14 -14.13 -1.91
CA VAL A 207 -6.18 -14.47 -0.93
C VAL A 207 -5.55 -14.43 0.46
N GLY A 208 -6.19 -13.72 1.42
CA GLY A 208 -5.67 -13.62 2.79
C GLY A 208 -4.57 -12.58 3.01
N SER A 209 -4.29 -11.71 2.02
CA SER A 209 -3.32 -10.63 2.22
C SER A 209 -3.74 -9.67 3.34
N VAL A 210 -2.77 -9.13 4.07
CA VAL A 210 -2.99 -8.19 5.20
C VAL A 210 -3.81 -6.96 4.76
N SER A 211 -3.56 -6.47 3.55
CA SER A 211 -4.21 -5.27 3.00
C SER A 211 -5.62 -5.50 2.44
N HIS A 212 -6.02 -6.76 2.16
CA HIS A 212 -7.26 -7.09 1.47
C HIS A 212 -7.94 -8.32 2.07
N GLY A 213 -8.34 -8.23 3.33
CA GLY A 213 -9.06 -9.32 3.99
C GLY A 213 -10.20 -9.89 3.11
N ASP A 214 -10.27 -11.22 2.96
CA ASP A 214 -11.25 -11.91 2.11
C ASP A 214 -12.68 -11.82 2.65
N SER A 215 -12.81 -11.49 3.93
CA SER A 215 -14.09 -11.29 4.59
C SER A 215 -14.55 -9.83 4.53
N TYR A 216 -15.85 -9.62 4.64
CA TYR A 216 -16.41 -8.27 4.84
C TYR A 216 -15.73 -7.52 5.99
N ARG A 217 -15.53 -8.19 7.12
CA ARG A 217 -14.88 -7.59 8.30
C ARG A 217 -13.44 -7.20 8.06
N GLY A 218 -12.67 -8.04 7.36
CA GLY A 218 -11.30 -7.73 6.99
C GLY A 218 -11.19 -6.51 6.06
N ARG A 219 -12.04 -6.45 5.03
CA ARG A 219 -12.10 -5.29 4.10
C ARG A 219 -12.52 -4.00 4.82
N LEU A 220 -13.44 -4.12 5.76
CA LEU A 220 -13.89 -2.99 6.56
C LEU A 220 -12.77 -2.50 7.47
N ALA A 221 -12.09 -3.40 8.19
CA ALA A 221 -10.96 -3.07 9.06
C ALA A 221 -9.82 -2.38 8.30
N SER A 222 -9.44 -2.92 7.14
CA SER A 222 -8.41 -2.31 6.29
C SER A 222 -8.79 -0.88 5.85
N ARG A 223 -10.04 -0.67 5.44
CA ARG A 223 -10.49 0.67 5.02
C ARG A 223 -10.64 1.65 6.18
N ASP A 224 -11.06 1.16 7.34
CA ASP A 224 -11.11 2.01 8.53
C ASP A 224 -9.73 2.42 8.99
N SER A 225 -8.79 1.49 9.00
CA SER A 225 -7.39 1.80 9.26
C SER A 225 -6.86 2.88 8.33
N ALA A 226 -7.07 2.75 7.01
CA ALA A 226 -6.66 3.76 6.05
C ALA A 226 -7.32 5.13 6.29
N MET A 227 -8.60 5.15 6.67
CA MET A 227 -9.30 6.42 6.93
C MET A 227 -8.91 7.05 8.28
N GLU A 228 -8.65 6.27 9.32
CA GLU A 228 -8.10 6.77 10.58
C GLU A 228 -6.68 7.32 10.37
N THR A 229 -5.85 6.65 9.58
CA THR A 229 -4.54 7.19 9.14
C THR A 229 -4.72 8.54 8.45
N SER A 230 -5.64 8.64 7.48
CA SER A 230 -5.91 9.89 6.78
C SER A 230 -6.40 11.00 7.72
N LEU A 231 -7.27 10.68 8.69
CA LEU A 231 -7.76 11.65 9.69
C LEU A 231 -6.63 12.12 10.60
N TRP A 232 -5.74 11.23 11.02
CA TRP A 232 -4.58 11.56 11.85
C TRP A 232 -3.64 12.53 11.11
N PHE A 233 -3.36 12.27 9.83
CA PHE A 233 -2.55 13.16 8.99
C PHE A 233 -3.24 14.50 8.71
N ASP A 234 -4.55 14.50 8.46
CA ASP A 234 -5.32 15.74 8.27
C ASP A 234 -5.32 16.60 9.52
N GLU A 235 -5.49 16.01 10.70
CA GLU A 235 -5.44 16.73 11.97
C GLU A 235 -4.07 17.37 12.20
N ARG A 236 -3.00 16.62 11.98
CA ARG A 236 -1.62 17.04 12.24
C ARG A 236 -1.10 18.07 11.23
N PHE A 237 -1.44 17.94 9.97
CA PHE A 237 -0.82 18.74 8.89
C PHE A 237 -1.75 19.79 8.27
N THR A 238 -3.06 19.72 8.47
CA THR A 238 -4.02 20.69 7.90
C THR A 238 -5.03 21.24 8.90
N ALA A 239 -4.85 20.98 10.18
CA ALA A 239 -5.77 21.36 11.26
C ALA A 239 -7.21 20.89 11.00
N SER A 240 -7.37 19.67 10.50
CA SER A 240 -8.67 19.01 10.23
C SER A 240 -9.49 19.65 9.09
N ARG A 241 -8.85 20.36 8.18
CA ARG A 241 -9.53 21.05 7.06
C ARG A 241 -10.27 20.06 6.15
N ASN A 242 -9.77 18.83 6.00
CA ASN A 242 -10.35 17.80 5.14
C ASN A 242 -11.20 16.78 5.89
N ARG A 243 -11.34 16.85 7.21
CA ARG A 243 -12.07 15.88 8.05
C ARG A 243 -13.43 15.52 7.48
N PHE A 244 -14.22 16.49 7.06
CA PHE A 244 -15.54 16.24 6.48
C PHE A 244 -15.48 15.41 5.18
N ARG A 245 -14.53 15.72 4.29
CA ARG A 245 -14.33 14.99 3.02
C ARG A 245 -13.92 13.54 3.27
N ILE A 246 -13.00 13.31 4.20
CA ILE A 246 -12.51 11.98 4.57
C ILE A 246 -13.67 11.14 5.16
N LEU A 247 -14.39 11.66 6.15
CA LEU A 247 -15.51 10.96 6.77
C LEU A 247 -16.65 10.69 5.79
N ARG A 248 -16.97 11.64 4.92
CA ARG A 248 -17.96 11.44 3.85
C ARG A 248 -17.55 10.26 2.96
N ARG A 249 -16.28 10.20 2.53
CA ARG A 249 -15.79 9.09 1.70
C ARG A 249 -15.86 7.75 2.46
N ARG A 250 -15.52 7.74 3.75
CA ARG A 250 -15.67 6.56 4.62
C ARG A 250 -17.09 6.01 4.59
N HIS A 251 -18.09 6.90 4.68
CA HIS A 251 -19.50 6.50 4.62
C HIS A 251 -19.93 5.97 3.28
N VAL A 252 -19.54 6.61 2.18
CA VAL A 252 -19.84 6.14 0.82
C VAL A 252 -19.28 4.74 0.59
N VAL A 253 -18.04 4.51 1.02
CA VAL A 253 -17.41 3.18 0.92
C VAL A 253 -18.05 2.17 1.86
N GLY A 254 -18.39 2.56 3.09
CA GLY A 254 -19.11 1.70 4.04
C GLY A 254 -20.46 1.24 3.48
N LEU A 255 -21.22 2.14 2.85
CA LEU A 255 -22.46 1.83 2.17
C LEU A 255 -22.28 0.85 0.99
N TRP A 256 -21.21 1.02 0.21
CA TRP A 256 -20.88 0.10 -0.86
C TRP A 256 -20.55 -1.29 -0.30
N LEU A 257 -19.79 -1.39 0.78
CA LEU A 257 -19.47 -2.65 1.45
C LEU A 257 -20.72 -3.35 2.03
N LEU A 258 -21.75 -2.60 2.45
CA LEU A 258 -23.04 -3.19 2.85
C LEU A 258 -23.75 -3.96 1.72
N SER A 259 -23.37 -3.74 0.47
CA SER A 259 -23.89 -4.51 -0.66
C SER A 259 -23.40 -5.96 -0.69
N TRP A 260 -22.33 -6.29 0.04
CA TRP A 260 -21.72 -7.61 0.09
C TRP A 260 -22.48 -8.53 1.07
N LYS A 261 -22.47 -9.84 0.76
CA LYS A 261 -23.10 -10.85 1.63
C LYS A 261 -22.42 -10.86 3.01
N GLY A 262 -23.20 -10.73 4.09
CA GLY A 262 -22.71 -10.79 5.46
C GLY A 262 -22.48 -9.43 6.15
N ALA A 263 -22.74 -8.32 5.48
CA ALA A 263 -22.62 -6.99 6.06
C ALA A 263 -23.72 -6.71 7.08
N GLY A 264 -23.35 -6.43 8.33
CA GLY A 264 -24.27 -6.01 9.39
C GLY A 264 -24.65 -4.54 9.27
N VAL A 265 -25.92 -4.25 9.04
CA VAL A 265 -26.44 -2.85 9.04
C VAL A 265 -26.18 -2.17 10.39
N GLY A 266 -26.24 -2.92 11.49
CA GLY A 266 -25.99 -2.41 12.83
C GLY A 266 -24.58 -1.87 13.04
N GLU A 267 -23.55 -2.57 12.54
CA GLU A 267 -22.16 -2.14 12.61
C GLU A 267 -21.94 -0.84 11.82
N TYR A 268 -22.56 -0.73 10.64
CA TYR A 268 -22.52 0.50 9.85
C TYR A 268 -23.18 1.68 10.58
N LEU A 269 -24.36 1.48 11.14
CA LEU A 269 -25.10 2.54 11.85
C LEU A 269 -24.35 3.01 13.10
N ALA A 270 -23.76 2.10 13.87
CA ALA A 270 -22.97 2.45 15.04
C ALA A 270 -21.76 3.33 14.68
N ARG A 271 -21.06 2.99 13.57
CA ARG A 271 -19.94 3.77 13.07
C ARG A 271 -20.39 5.13 12.54
N TRP A 272 -21.45 5.17 11.74
CA TRP A 272 -22.02 6.41 11.26
C TRP A 272 -22.39 7.35 12.40
N TRP A 273 -22.97 6.80 13.49
CA TRP A 273 -23.32 7.56 14.68
C TRP A 273 -22.09 8.11 15.43
N ALA A 274 -21.01 7.34 15.48
CA ALA A 274 -19.74 7.80 16.05
C ALA A 274 -19.13 8.95 15.22
N ASP A 275 -19.15 8.85 13.90
CA ASP A 275 -18.61 9.87 13.01
C ASP A 275 -19.48 11.15 12.98
N LEU A 276 -20.81 11.02 13.14
CA LEU A 276 -21.72 12.17 13.33
C LEU A 276 -21.37 12.98 14.58
N ARG A 277 -20.97 12.32 15.66
CA ARG A 277 -20.50 13.03 16.87
C ARG A 277 -19.22 13.82 16.63
N ARG A 278 -18.32 13.29 15.79
CA ARG A 278 -17.08 13.98 15.39
C ARG A 278 -17.33 15.11 14.39
N THR A 279 -18.35 14.98 13.55
CA THR A 279 -18.64 15.94 12.47
C THR A 279 -20.15 15.98 12.17
N PRO A 280 -20.94 16.81 12.88
CA PRO A 280 -22.39 16.88 12.72
C PRO A 280 -22.89 17.18 11.31
N ARG A 281 -22.07 17.87 10.51
CA ARG A 281 -22.39 18.18 9.07
C ARG A 281 -22.59 16.93 8.20
N LEU A 282 -22.17 15.72 8.65
CA LEU A 282 -22.42 14.46 7.93
C LEU A 282 -23.92 14.12 7.80
N VAL A 283 -24.79 14.69 8.62
CA VAL A 283 -26.26 14.55 8.49
C VAL A 283 -26.76 14.98 7.11
N PHE A 284 -26.08 15.93 6.48
CA PHE A 284 -26.44 16.48 5.16
C PHE A 284 -25.83 15.73 3.97
N CYS A 285 -25.30 14.52 4.14
CA CYS A 285 -24.84 13.69 3.04
C CYS A 285 -25.99 12.91 2.42
N PRO A 286 -26.61 13.36 1.31
CA PRO A 286 -27.80 12.72 0.72
C PRO A 286 -27.51 11.33 0.14
N GLU A 287 -26.25 11.06 -0.21
CA GLU A 287 -25.84 9.80 -0.86
C GLU A 287 -26.11 8.58 0.03
N GLY A 288 -25.90 8.70 1.35
CA GLY A 288 -26.19 7.64 2.31
C GLY A 288 -27.68 7.29 2.41
N ALA A 289 -28.53 8.31 2.45
CA ALA A 289 -29.97 8.14 2.50
C ALA A 289 -30.53 7.53 1.21
N ILE A 290 -30.08 8.00 0.05
CA ILE A 290 -30.49 7.51 -1.27
C ILE A 290 -30.11 6.04 -1.46
N PHE A 291 -28.92 5.63 -1.02
CA PHE A 291 -28.48 4.24 -1.13
C PHE A 291 -29.29 3.30 -0.21
N LEU A 292 -29.54 3.70 1.04
CA LEU A 292 -30.36 2.93 1.96
C LEU A 292 -31.80 2.75 1.44
N VAL A 293 -32.40 3.82 0.91
CA VAL A 293 -33.73 3.78 0.31
C VAL A 293 -33.76 2.84 -0.92
N LYS A 294 -32.79 2.94 -1.83
CA LYS A 294 -32.68 2.02 -2.96
C LYS A 294 -32.54 0.56 -2.51
N LYS A 295 -31.69 0.26 -1.53
CA LYS A 295 -31.49 -1.11 -1.04
C LYS A 295 -32.71 -1.69 -0.34
N ILE A 296 -33.47 -0.89 0.41
CA ILE A 296 -34.72 -1.29 1.04
C ILE A 296 -35.78 -1.59 -0.02
N LEU A 297 -35.91 -0.74 -1.03
CA LEU A 297 -36.86 -0.91 -2.13
C LEU A 297 -36.52 -2.12 -3.02
N PHE A 298 -35.24 -2.37 -3.30
CA PHE A 298 -34.81 -3.54 -4.09
C PHE A 298 -34.93 -4.88 -3.33
N ARG A 299 -34.78 -4.90 -2.00
CA ARG A 299 -35.05 -6.11 -1.18
C ARG A 299 -36.53 -6.47 -1.21
N ARG A 300 -37.44 -5.51 -1.18
CA ARG A 300 -38.90 -5.76 -1.27
C ARG A 300 -39.32 -6.35 -2.62
N LYS A 301 -38.64 -6.01 -3.73
CA LYS A 301 -38.94 -6.59 -5.05
C LYS A 301 -38.46 -8.05 -5.21
N LYS A 302 -37.46 -8.52 -4.45
CA LYS A 302 -36.99 -9.92 -4.49
C LYS A 302 -37.75 -10.89 -3.57
N GLN A 303 -38.61 -10.40 -2.71
CA GLN A 303 -39.47 -11.22 -1.85
C GLN A 303 -40.88 -11.44 -2.45
N HIS A 304 -41.15 -10.85 -3.61
CA HIS A 304 -42.44 -10.97 -4.32
C HIS A 304 -42.29 -11.53 -5.75
N LEU A 305 -41.16 -12.18 -6.05
CA LEU A 305 -40.91 -13.04 -7.21
C LEU A 305 -40.40 -14.40 -6.71
#